data_04b041ae0208339bd8d3a4517bf64b9d
#
_entry.id   04b041ae0208339bd8d3a4517bf64b9d
#
_cell.length_a   1.000
_cell.length_b   1.000
_cell.length_c   1.000
_cell.angle_alpha   90.00
_cell.angle_beta   90.00
_cell.angle_gamma   90.00
#
_symmetry.space_group_name_H-M   'P 1'
#
loop_
_entity.id
_entity.type
_entity.pdbx_description
1 polymer ?
#
loop_
_entity_poly.entity_id
_entity_poly.type
_entity_poly.pdbx_seq_one_letter_code
_entity_poly.pdbx_strand_id
1 'polypeptide(L)'
;MAEEVKSVQVRKTRQLFAMLDGAVCRAQAVRRYFGETDAAPCGVCDICGDPPQLYDATVPAQKALAAVQRLGGRFGRNRVVDHLTGRTKDVQPWEQNLSTWGVGREISLTSWREIVDHLLFEGLLVEDPNDGKPLVGLGDSEAVRAVYKSERQIEVRRAPLRADTGPRRRDRTGEGRNAALETMDADVRVRFEALRVWRRDRAAEQHVPPYVIFQDKTLL
;
A
#
# COMPACT_ATOMS: atom_id res chain seq x y z
N MET A 1 18.44 -17.27 -12.59
CA MET A 1 17.93 -17.98 -11.36
C MET A 1 17.70 -17.06 -10.16
N ALA A 2 18.70 -16.35 -9.58
CA ALA A 2 18.48 -15.52 -8.37
C ALA A 2 17.51 -14.33 -8.62
N GLU A 3 17.59 -13.68 -9.76
CA GLU A 3 16.73 -12.55 -10.15
C GLU A 3 15.29 -12.99 -10.43
N GLU A 4 15.13 -14.11 -11.03
CA GLU A 4 13.84 -14.74 -11.34
C GLU A 4 13.09 -15.15 -10.05
N VAL A 5 13.80 -15.74 -9.09
CA VAL A 5 13.26 -16.07 -7.76
C VAL A 5 12.84 -14.80 -7.02
N LYS A 6 13.66 -13.74 -7.07
CA LYS A 6 13.36 -12.44 -6.45
C LYS A 6 12.11 -11.81 -7.07
N SER A 7 11.96 -11.82 -8.38
CA SER A 7 10.79 -11.29 -9.07
C SER A 7 9.51 -12.04 -8.69
N VAL A 8 9.57 -13.37 -8.60
CA VAL A 8 8.46 -14.20 -8.13
C VAL A 8 8.08 -13.89 -6.69
N GLN A 9 9.06 -13.73 -5.80
CA GLN A 9 8.81 -13.39 -4.39
C GLN A 9 8.17 -12.02 -4.25
N VAL A 10 8.67 -11.01 -4.95
CA VAL A 10 8.09 -9.66 -4.96
C VAL A 10 6.65 -9.69 -5.45
N ARG A 11 6.37 -10.42 -6.54
CA ARG A 11 5.02 -10.58 -7.06
C ARG A 11 4.08 -11.24 -6.05
N LYS A 12 4.49 -12.34 -5.40
CA LYS A 12 3.70 -13.03 -4.36
C LYS A 12 3.44 -12.14 -3.16
N THR A 13 4.44 -11.38 -2.72
CA THR A 13 4.29 -10.42 -1.62
C THR A 13 3.26 -9.35 -1.96
N ARG A 14 3.29 -8.81 -3.19
CA ARG A 14 2.29 -7.84 -3.64
C ARG A 14 0.90 -8.43 -3.70
N GLN A 15 0.74 -9.64 -4.20
CA GLN A 15 -0.55 -10.35 -4.20
C GLN A 15 -1.11 -10.48 -2.79
N LEU A 16 -0.26 -10.80 -1.79
CA LEU A 16 -0.65 -10.87 -0.39
C LEU A 16 -1.12 -9.50 0.13
N PHE A 17 -0.35 -8.42 -0.11
CA PHE A 17 -0.74 -7.07 0.30
C PHE A 17 -2.05 -6.64 -0.36
N ALA A 18 -2.22 -6.90 -1.64
CA ALA A 18 -3.44 -6.58 -2.36
C ALA A 18 -4.66 -7.36 -1.83
N MET A 19 -4.46 -8.60 -1.39
CA MET A 19 -5.50 -9.37 -0.71
C MET A 19 -5.87 -8.75 0.65
N LEU A 20 -4.89 -8.22 1.38
CA LEU A 20 -5.11 -7.57 2.68
C LEU A 20 -5.80 -6.20 2.54
N ASP A 21 -5.43 -5.44 1.53
CA ASP A 21 -6.00 -4.10 1.25
C ASP A 21 -7.30 -4.16 0.44
N GLY A 22 -7.57 -5.28 -0.23
CA GLY A 22 -8.73 -5.46 -1.07
C GLY A 22 -10.05 -5.55 -0.29
N ALA A 23 -11.15 -5.31 -1.01
CA ALA A 23 -12.52 -5.38 -0.51
C ALA A 23 -13.16 -6.78 -0.64
N VAL A 24 -12.40 -7.78 -1.07
CA VAL A 24 -12.86 -9.15 -1.25
C VAL A 24 -12.74 -9.92 0.06
N CYS A 25 -13.70 -10.77 0.36
CA CYS A 25 -13.64 -11.69 1.51
C CYS A 25 -12.29 -12.39 1.59
N ARG A 26 -11.66 -12.41 2.78
CA ARG A 26 -10.31 -12.96 2.96
C ARG A 26 -10.20 -14.42 2.57
N ALA A 27 -11.15 -15.25 3.02
CA ALA A 27 -11.20 -16.66 2.66
C ALA A 27 -11.44 -16.87 1.15
N GLN A 28 -12.33 -16.07 0.55
CA GLN A 28 -12.60 -16.10 -0.88
C GLN A 28 -11.35 -15.75 -1.70
N ALA A 29 -10.59 -14.72 -1.29
CA ALA A 29 -9.37 -14.32 -1.96
C ALA A 29 -8.29 -15.42 -1.91
N VAL A 30 -8.14 -16.10 -0.75
CA VAL A 30 -7.23 -17.24 -0.60
C VAL A 30 -7.66 -18.41 -1.47
N ARG A 31 -8.94 -18.78 -1.45
CA ARG A 31 -9.47 -19.91 -2.24
C ARG A 31 -9.30 -19.67 -3.74
N ARG A 32 -9.54 -18.44 -4.20
CA ARG A 32 -9.29 -18.03 -5.60
C ARG A 32 -7.81 -18.11 -5.97
N TYR A 33 -6.92 -17.73 -5.06
CA TYR A 33 -5.48 -17.86 -5.28
C TYR A 33 -5.06 -19.31 -5.53
N PHE A 34 -5.74 -20.27 -4.93
CA PHE A 34 -5.54 -21.70 -5.16
C PHE A 34 -6.41 -22.30 -6.28
N GLY A 35 -7.06 -21.46 -7.09
CA GLY A 35 -7.74 -21.88 -8.31
C GLY A 35 -9.23 -22.18 -8.16
N GLU A 36 -9.84 -21.88 -7.02
CA GLU A 36 -11.29 -22.04 -6.85
C GLU A 36 -12.04 -20.84 -7.46
N THR A 37 -12.82 -21.08 -8.52
CA THR A 37 -13.52 -20.02 -9.25
C THR A 37 -14.79 -19.53 -8.54
N ASP A 38 -15.52 -20.45 -7.88
CA ASP A 38 -16.84 -20.19 -7.29
C ASP A 38 -16.79 -20.05 -5.76
N ALA A 39 -15.67 -19.56 -5.21
CA ALA A 39 -15.51 -19.38 -3.79
C ALA A 39 -16.54 -18.39 -3.22
N ALA A 40 -17.42 -18.87 -2.33
CA ALA A 40 -18.37 -18.02 -1.62
C ALA A 40 -17.70 -17.22 -0.48
N PRO A 41 -18.26 -16.06 -0.09
CA PRO A 41 -17.82 -15.31 1.09
C PRO A 41 -17.96 -16.16 2.37
N CYS A 42 -17.04 -15.98 3.33
CA CYS A 42 -17.01 -16.79 4.56
C CYS A 42 -17.98 -16.32 5.64
N GLY A 43 -18.50 -15.11 5.56
CA GLY A 43 -19.44 -14.53 6.53
C GLY A 43 -18.83 -14.10 7.87
N VAL A 44 -17.53 -14.39 8.14
CA VAL A 44 -16.93 -14.20 9.47
C VAL A 44 -15.66 -13.34 9.49
N CYS A 45 -15.08 -13.01 8.33
CA CYS A 45 -13.88 -12.15 8.27
C CYS A 45 -14.25 -10.66 8.44
N ASP A 46 -13.23 -9.82 8.62
CA ASP A 46 -13.35 -8.37 8.71
C ASP A 46 -14.16 -7.75 7.56
N ILE A 47 -13.94 -8.22 6.34
CA ILE A 47 -14.67 -7.74 5.15
C ILE A 47 -16.14 -8.19 5.15
N CYS A 48 -16.43 -9.39 5.63
CA CYS A 48 -17.81 -9.88 5.70
C CYS A 48 -18.60 -9.25 6.85
N GLY A 49 -17.93 -8.99 7.98
CA GLY A 49 -18.55 -8.37 9.15
C GLY A 49 -18.77 -6.87 9.02
N ASP A 50 -17.83 -6.17 8.38
CA ASP A 50 -17.87 -4.72 8.12
C ASP A 50 -17.40 -4.44 6.69
N PRO A 51 -18.29 -4.60 5.68
CA PRO A 51 -17.94 -4.39 4.29
C PRO A 51 -17.42 -2.97 4.03
N PRO A 52 -16.25 -2.81 3.41
CA PRO A 52 -15.72 -1.49 3.12
C PRO A 52 -16.63 -0.74 2.13
N GLN A 53 -16.73 0.56 2.32
CA GLN A 53 -17.37 1.41 1.33
C GLN A 53 -16.54 1.41 0.04
N LEU A 54 -17.17 1.05 -1.06
CA LEU A 54 -16.60 1.14 -2.40
C LEU A 54 -17.07 2.43 -3.08
N TYR A 55 -16.26 2.92 -4.01
CA TYR A 55 -16.66 3.98 -4.91
C TYR A 55 -16.25 3.64 -6.33
N ASP A 56 -17.00 4.11 -7.30
CA ASP A 56 -16.68 3.96 -8.71
C ASP A 56 -15.46 4.81 -9.06
N ALA A 57 -14.38 4.13 -9.39
CA ALA A 57 -13.13 4.70 -9.84
C ALA A 57 -12.87 4.47 -11.33
N THR A 58 -13.89 4.13 -12.12
CA THR A 58 -13.75 3.81 -13.55
C THR A 58 -13.12 4.96 -14.32
N VAL A 59 -13.63 6.20 -14.17
CA VAL A 59 -13.03 7.37 -14.83
C VAL A 59 -11.60 7.66 -14.35
N PRO A 60 -11.30 7.67 -13.06
CA PRO A 60 -9.92 7.73 -12.58
C PRO A 60 -9.02 6.62 -13.14
N ALA A 61 -9.51 5.39 -13.22
CA ALA A 61 -8.77 4.28 -13.82
C ALA A 61 -8.44 4.52 -15.29
N GLN A 62 -9.41 4.98 -16.08
CA GLN A 62 -9.19 5.37 -17.48
C GLN A 62 -8.12 6.47 -17.60
N LYS A 63 -8.15 7.49 -16.73
CA LYS A 63 -7.12 8.55 -16.68
C LYS A 63 -5.74 7.98 -16.39
N ALA A 64 -5.64 7.06 -15.41
CA ALA A 64 -4.37 6.41 -15.04
C ALA A 64 -3.81 5.54 -16.18
N LEU A 65 -4.64 4.70 -16.78
CA LEU A 65 -4.26 3.87 -17.91
C LEU A 65 -3.79 4.71 -19.11
N ALA A 66 -4.52 5.80 -19.44
CA ALA A 66 -4.13 6.72 -20.50
C ALA A 66 -2.81 7.44 -20.20
N ALA A 67 -2.56 7.82 -18.95
CA ALA A 67 -1.30 8.43 -18.54
C ALA A 67 -0.13 7.44 -18.72
N VAL A 68 -0.26 6.20 -18.26
CA VAL A 68 0.78 5.16 -18.43
C VAL A 68 1.05 4.89 -19.92
N GLN A 69 0.01 4.80 -20.74
CA GLN A 69 0.15 4.62 -22.18
C GLN A 69 0.94 5.75 -22.84
N ARG A 70 0.62 7.01 -22.51
CA ARG A 70 1.30 8.18 -23.09
C ARG A 70 2.73 8.39 -22.55
N LEU A 71 2.98 7.97 -21.32
CA LEU A 71 4.31 7.94 -20.73
C LEU A 71 5.19 6.79 -21.27
N GLY A 72 4.60 5.86 -22.05
CA GLY A 72 5.31 4.78 -22.73
C GLY A 72 5.90 3.73 -21.82
N GLY A 73 5.36 3.54 -20.62
CA GLY A 73 5.83 2.52 -19.67
C GLY A 73 7.25 2.79 -19.09
N ARG A 74 7.74 4.02 -19.13
CA ARG A 74 9.12 4.37 -18.78
C ARG A 74 9.29 4.86 -17.35
N PHE A 75 8.22 4.92 -16.59
CA PHE A 75 8.21 5.55 -15.28
C PHE A 75 7.59 4.64 -14.22
N GLY A 76 8.06 4.78 -12.98
CA GLY A 76 7.50 4.09 -11.82
C GLY A 76 6.22 4.75 -11.31
N ARG A 77 5.52 4.06 -10.40
CA ARG A 77 4.23 4.46 -9.81
C ARG A 77 4.17 5.92 -9.36
N ASN A 78 5.16 6.35 -8.58
CA ASN A 78 5.16 7.71 -8.03
C ASN A 78 5.16 8.76 -9.15
N ARG A 79 5.92 8.51 -10.23
CA ARG A 79 5.97 9.41 -11.36
C ARG A 79 4.65 9.48 -12.13
N VAL A 80 3.97 8.35 -12.28
CA VAL A 80 2.63 8.31 -12.88
C VAL A 80 1.65 9.15 -12.05
N VAL A 81 1.69 9.03 -10.73
CA VAL A 81 0.84 9.82 -9.81
C VAL A 81 1.18 11.31 -9.87
N ASP A 82 2.47 11.68 -9.92
CA ASP A 82 2.90 13.07 -10.05
C ASP A 82 2.48 13.67 -11.40
N HIS A 83 2.53 12.88 -12.48
CA HIS A 83 2.03 13.27 -13.79
C HIS A 83 0.51 13.53 -13.78
N LEU A 84 -0.28 12.63 -13.20
CA LEU A 84 -1.73 12.77 -13.08
C LEU A 84 -2.14 14.00 -12.26
N THR A 85 -1.39 14.31 -11.22
CA THR A 85 -1.65 15.47 -10.36
C THR A 85 -1.02 16.78 -10.87
N GLY A 86 -0.21 16.73 -11.92
CA GLY A 86 0.45 17.89 -12.49
C GLY A 86 1.54 18.47 -11.60
N ARG A 87 2.27 17.63 -10.86
CA ARG A 87 3.40 18.06 -10.03
C ARG A 87 4.63 18.31 -10.86
N THR A 88 5.26 19.45 -10.65
CA THR A 88 6.38 19.95 -11.48
C THR A 88 7.76 19.51 -11.05
N LYS A 89 7.90 18.76 -9.94
CA LYS A 89 9.23 18.32 -9.48
C LYS A 89 9.81 17.29 -10.46
N ASP A 90 10.98 17.59 -10.97
CA ASP A 90 11.76 16.72 -11.89
C ASP A 90 11.04 16.37 -13.22
N VAL A 91 10.12 17.22 -13.69
CA VAL A 91 9.31 17.01 -14.90
C VAL A 91 10.06 17.45 -16.13
N GLN A 92 10.04 16.61 -17.17
CA GLN A 92 10.57 16.95 -18.48
C GLN A 92 9.56 17.84 -19.25
N PRO A 93 10.03 18.81 -20.05
CA PRO A 93 9.14 19.73 -20.78
C PRO A 93 8.11 19.00 -21.67
N TRP A 94 8.49 17.88 -22.29
CA TRP A 94 7.58 17.11 -23.15
C TRP A 94 6.42 16.45 -22.39
N GLU A 95 6.62 16.11 -21.12
CA GLU A 95 5.56 15.51 -20.28
C GLU A 95 4.42 16.49 -20.01
N GLN A 96 4.74 17.77 -19.85
CA GLN A 96 3.75 18.82 -19.61
C GLN A 96 2.86 19.07 -20.85
N ASN A 97 3.37 18.72 -22.03
CA ASN A 97 2.63 18.83 -23.29
C ASN A 97 1.69 17.65 -23.53
N LEU A 98 1.74 16.61 -22.71
CA LEU A 98 0.81 15.47 -22.83
C LEU A 98 -0.58 15.89 -22.36
N SER A 99 -1.63 15.46 -23.07
CA SER A 99 -3.03 15.71 -22.70
C SER A 99 -3.44 15.06 -21.38
N THR A 100 -2.62 14.14 -20.87
CA THR A 100 -2.82 13.48 -19.58
C THR A 100 -2.12 14.19 -18.43
N TRP A 101 -1.37 15.27 -18.69
CA TRP A 101 -0.70 16.04 -17.66
C TRP A 101 -1.71 16.76 -16.78
N GLY A 102 -1.68 16.45 -15.47
CA GLY A 102 -2.53 17.10 -14.49
C GLY A 102 -4.03 16.83 -14.65
N VAL A 103 -4.43 15.81 -15.42
CA VAL A 103 -5.84 15.46 -15.68
C VAL A 103 -6.58 14.96 -14.43
N GLY A 104 -5.86 14.69 -13.37
CA GLY A 104 -6.38 14.16 -12.10
C GLY A 104 -6.06 15.01 -10.89
N ARG A 105 -5.90 16.34 -11.06
CA ARG A 105 -5.58 17.27 -9.97
C ARG A 105 -6.63 17.31 -8.86
N GLU A 106 -7.88 16.96 -9.19
CA GLU A 106 -9.01 16.91 -8.27
C GLU A 106 -8.94 15.76 -7.27
N ILE A 107 -8.09 14.74 -7.54
CA ILE A 107 -7.96 13.56 -6.70
C ILE A 107 -6.69 13.67 -5.86
N SER A 108 -6.77 13.30 -4.58
CA SER A 108 -5.64 13.34 -3.67
C SER A 108 -4.54 12.37 -4.09
N LEU A 109 -3.28 12.68 -3.72
CA LEU A 109 -2.15 11.78 -3.98
C LEU A 109 -2.33 10.39 -3.36
N THR A 110 -2.93 10.34 -2.17
CA THR A 110 -3.20 9.09 -1.48
C THR A 110 -4.19 8.25 -2.28
N SER A 111 -5.31 8.85 -2.70
CA SER A 111 -6.31 8.16 -3.51
C SER A 111 -5.75 7.73 -4.87
N TRP A 112 -4.89 8.54 -5.50
CA TRP A 112 -4.21 8.12 -6.74
C TRP A 112 -3.31 6.91 -6.55
N ARG A 113 -2.57 6.85 -5.43
CA ARG A 113 -1.75 5.66 -5.12
C ARG A 113 -2.61 4.43 -4.92
N GLU A 114 -3.71 4.55 -4.19
CA GLU A 114 -4.67 3.46 -3.99
C GLU A 114 -5.26 2.95 -5.32
N ILE A 115 -5.66 3.87 -6.21
CA ILE A 115 -6.16 3.52 -7.54
C ILE A 115 -5.08 2.80 -8.36
N VAL A 116 -3.86 3.34 -8.44
CA VAL A 116 -2.76 2.72 -9.18
C VAL A 116 -2.40 1.34 -8.62
N ASP A 117 -2.38 1.20 -7.28
CA ASP A 117 -2.12 -0.08 -6.63
C ASP A 117 -3.24 -1.09 -6.91
N HIS A 118 -4.50 -0.64 -6.96
CA HIS A 118 -5.63 -1.48 -7.35
C HIS A 118 -5.54 -1.93 -8.81
N LEU A 119 -5.18 -1.04 -9.73
CA LEU A 119 -5.00 -1.38 -11.15
C LEU A 119 -3.84 -2.38 -11.38
N LEU A 120 -2.78 -2.29 -10.57
CA LEU A 120 -1.69 -3.28 -10.55
C LEU A 120 -2.17 -4.63 -10.03
N PHE A 121 -3.03 -4.63 -9.01
CA PHE A 121 -3.63 -5.84 -8.48
C PHE A 121 -4.55 -6.54 -9.48
N GLU A 122 -5.40 -5.77 -10.16
CA GLU A 122 -6.32 -6.26 -11.19
C GLU A 122 -5.60 -6.68 -12.49
N GLY A 123 -4.28 -6.51 -12.57
CA GLY A 123 -3.51 -6.83 -13.78
C GLY A 123 -3.74 -5.87 -14.95
N LEU A 124 -4.43 -4.75 -14.72
CA LEU A 124 -4.62 -3.69 -15.71
C LEU A 124 -3.36 -2.86 -15.92
N LEU A 125 -2.53 -2.79 -14.89
CA LEU A 125 -1.16 -2.32 -14.92
C LEU A 125 -0.22 -3.45 -14.52
N VAL A 126 1.00 -3.41 -15.02
CA VAL A 126 2.08 -4.33 -14.64
C VAL A 126 3.31 -3.54 -14.26
N GLU A 127 4.09 -4.07 -13.32
CA GLU A 127 5.40 -3.52 -12.99
C GLU A 127 6.48 -4.43 -13.55
N ASP A 128 7.33 -3.84 -14.39
CA ASP A 128 8.53 -4.50 -14.93
C ASP A 128 9.71 -4.18 -14.01
N PRO A 129 10.39 -5.18 -13.44
CA PRO A 129 11.59 -4.96 -12.66
C PRO A 129 12.73 -4.50 -13.57
N ASN A 130 13.04 -3.22 -13.54
CA ASN A 130 14.19 -2.65 -14.23
C ASN A 130 15.18 -2.13 -13.19
N ASP A 131 16.35 -2.78 -13.06
CA ASP A 131 17.49 -2.39 -12.22
C ASP A 131 17.13 -1.76 -10.85
N GLY A 132 16.17 -2.37 -10.14
CA GLY A 132 15.71 -1.92 -8.81
C GLY A 132 14.73 -0.74 -8.83
N LYS A 133 14.35 -0.21 -10.00
CA LYS A 133 13.32 0.81 -10.17
C LYS A 133 12.18 0.26 -11.02
N PRO A 134 11.13 -0.31 -10.43
CA PRO A 134 10.04 -0.91 -11.20
C PRO A 134 9.34 0.15 -12.07
N LEU A 135 9.24 -0.15 -13.34
CA LEU A 135 8.51 0.65 -14.33
C LEU A 135 7.08 0.15 -14.44
N VAL A 136 6.14 1.06 -14.64
CA VAL A 136 4.72 0.72 -14.77
C VAL A 136 4.32 0.74 -16.23
N GLY A 137 3.88 -0.40 -16.73
CA GLY A 137 3.32 -0.58 -18.07
C GLY A 137 1.84 -0.95 -18.04
N LEU A 138 1.21 -0.97 -19.22
CA LEU A 138 -0.13 -1.51 -19.37
C LEU A 138 -0.10 -3.04 -19.24
N GLY A 139 -1.12 -3.59 -18.59
CA GLY A 139 -1.35 -5.02 -18.47
C GLY A 139 -2.07 -5.62 -19.68
N ASP A 140 -2.97 -6.56 -19.42
CA ASP A 140 -3.73 -7.25 -20.46
C ASP A 140 -4.52 -6.27 -21.35
N SER A 141 -4.30 -6.35 -22.66
CA SER A 141 -4.84 -5.39 -23.62
C SER A 141 -6.37 -5.46 -23.75
N GLU A 142 -6.96 -6.64 -23.60
CA GLU A 142 -8.41 -6.82 -23.67
C GLU A 142 -9.09 -6.28 -22.43
N ALA A 143 -8.56 -6.60 -21.26
CA ALA A 143 -9.03 -6.06 -19.99
C ALA A 143 -8.93 -4.53 -19.93
N VAL A 144 -7.82 -3.94 -20.38
CA VAL A 144 -7.63 -2.49 -20.46
C VAL A 144 -8.65 -1.86 -21.43
N ARG A 145 -8.89 -2.49 -22.59
CA ARG A 145 -9.88 -2.00 -23.56
C ARG A 145 -11.29 -2.02 -22.98
N ALA A 146 -11.66 -3.06 -22.22
CA ALA A 146 -12.97 -3.14 -21.56
C ALA A 146 -13.18 -1.97 -20.57
N VAL A 147 -12.13 -1.55 -19.83
CA VAL A 147 -12.18 -0.37 -18.97
C VAL A 147 -12.37 0.92 -19.79
N TYR A 148 -11.61 1.09 -20.88
CA TYR A 148 -11.76 2.28 -21.75
C TYR A 148 -13.17 2.41 -22.34
N LYS A 149 -13.82 1.29 -22.65
CA LYS A 149 -15.18 1.25 -23.16
C LYS A 149 -16.25 1.32 -22.07
N SER A 150 -15.85 1.38 -20.79
CA SER A 150 -16.75 1.29 -19.64
C SER A 150 -17.57 -0.01 -19.60
N GLU A 151 -17.12 -1.06 -20.28
CA GLU A 151 -17.68 -2.41 -20.20
C GLU A 151 -17.29 -3.10 -18.89
N ARG A 152 -16.19 -2.64 -18.27
CA ARG A 152 -15.70 -3.07 -16.95
C ARG A 152 -15.62 -1.87 -16.02
N GLN A 153 -16.38 -1.92 -14.96
CA GLN A 153 -16.31 -0.94 -13.86
C GLN A 153 -15.17 -1.27 -12.91
N ILE A 154 -14.55 -0.23 -12.38
CA ILE A 154 -13.48 -0.33 -11.39
C ILE A 154 -13.98 0.25 -10.08
N GLU A 155 -14.12 -0.62 -9.09
CA GLU A 155 -14.54 -0.24 -7.74
C GLU A 155 -13.33 -0.28 -6.81
N VAL A 156 -13.03 0.82 -6.17
CA VAL A 156 -11.93 0.96 -5.22
C VAL A 156 -12.48 1.19 -3.82
N ARG A 157 -11.84 0.56 -2.84
CA ARG A 157 -12.17 0.78 -1.43
C ARG A 157 -11.94 2.25 -1.08
N ARG A 158 -12.94 2.89 -0.51
CA ARG A 158 -12.75 4.19 0.10
C ARG A 158 -11.87 3.96 1.35
N ALA A 159 -10.64 4.50 1.32
CA ALA A 159 -9.84 4.49 2.53
C ALA A 159 -10.68 5.06 3.67
N PRO A 160 -10.77 4.39 4.84
CA PRO A 160 -11.42 5.01 5.97
C PRO A 160 -10.76 6.37 6.14
N LEU A 161 -11.58 7.42 6.23
CA LEU A 161 -11.07 8.73 6.61
C LEU A 161 -10.28 8.49 7.88
N ARG A 162 -8.97 8.37 7.76
CA ARG A 162 -8.12 8.38 8.94
C ARG A 162 -8.52 9.65 9.62
N ALA A 163 -9.18 9.52 10.78
CA ALA A 163 -9.33 10.65 11.67
C ALA A 163 -7.95 11.29 11.67
N ASP A 164 -7.89 12.54 11.27
CA ASP A 164 -6.69 13.30 11.02
C ASP A 164 -5.86 13.28 12.33
N THR A 165 -5.24 12.14 12.59
CA THR A 165 -4.12 12.05 13.50
C THR A 165 -3.06 12.78 12.72
N GLY A 166 -3.01 14.08 12.91
CA GLY A 166 -2.09 15.02 12.31
C GLY A 166 -0.70 14.43 12.19
N PRO A 167 0.20 14.95 11.39
CA PRO A 167 1.44 14.31 11.03
C PRO A 167 2.04 13.73 12.29
N ARG A 168 2.11 12.39 12.38
CA ARG A 168 2.88 11.74 13.45
C ARG A 168 4.28 12.31 13.30
N ARG A 169 4.52 13.44 13.97
CA ARG A 169 5.85 13.89 14.29
C ARG A 169 6.52 12.62 14.79
N ARG A 170 7.44 12.09 14.01
CA ARG A 170 8.43 11.16 14.54
C ARG A 170 9.15 11.99 15.58
N ASP A 171 8.64 11.95 16.80
CA ASP A 171 9.27 12.55 17.94
C ASP A 171 10.59 11.80 18.12
N ARG A 172 11.64 12.38 17.52
CA ARG A 172 13.03 11.95 17.72
C ARG A 172 13.54 12.35 19.09
N THR A 173 12.76 13.13 19.83
CA THR A 173 13.06 13.57 21.18
C THR A 173 12.34 12.62 22.14
N GLY A 174 13.04 12.16 23.17
CA GLY A 174 12.53 11.20 24.17
C GLY A 174 11.40 11.72 25.08
N GLU A 175 10.81 12.88 24.77
CA GLU A 175 9.78 13.56 25.56
C GLU A 175 8.44 12.82 25.57
N GLY A 176 8.02 12.22 24.47
CA GLY A 176 6.78 11.42 24.42
C GLY A 176 6.84 10.14 25.26
N ARG A 177 8.06 9.65 25.51
CA ARG A 177 8.33 8.46 26.34
C ARG A 177 8.20 8.76 27.81
N ASN A 178 8.63 9.93 28.23
CA ASN A 178 8.54 10.38 29.63
C ASN A 178 7.09 10.67 30.02
N ALA A 179 6.30 11.28 29.14
CA ALA A 179 4.88 11.55 29.39
C ALA A 179 4.05 10.26 29.57
N ALA A 180 4.33 9.19 28.78
CA ALA A 180 3.66 7.90 28.95
C ALA A 180 4.02 7.21 30.27
N LEU A 181 5.26 7.35 30.73
CA LEU A 181 5.74 6.81 32.02
C LEU A 181 5.17 7.58 33.22
N GLU A 182 4.91 8.88 33.08
CA GLU A 182 4.34 9.73 34.15
C GLU A 182 2.85 9.43 34.38
N THR A 183 2.14 8.96 33.37
CA THR A 183 0.72 8.61 33.46
C THR A 183 0.46 7.16 33.85
N MET A 184 1.49 6.34 33.99
CA MET A 184 1.38 4.94 34.40
C MET A 184 1.12 4.78 35.91
N ASP A 185 0.25 3.80 36.22
CA ASP A 185 0.07 3.30 37.56
C ASP A 185 1.41 2.83 38.16
N ALA A 186 1.61 3.04 39.46
CA ALA A 186 2.86 2.71 40.18
C ALA A 186 3.25 1.24 39.98
N ASP A 187 2.31 0.32 40.08
CA ASP A 187 2.56 -1.12 39.92
C ASP A 187 2.94 -1.50 38.47
N VAL A 188 2.36 -0.82 37.50
CA VAL A 188 2.68 -1.01 36.08
C VAL A 188 4.08 -0.51 35.77
N ARG A 189 4.46 0.62 36.38
CA ARG A 189 5.80 1.20 36.25
C ARG A 189 6.89 0.29 36.81
N VAL A 190 6.65 -0.32 37.97
CA VAL A 190 7.58 -1.29 38.59
C VAL A 190 7.79 -2.49 37.66
N ARG A 191 6.72 -3.05 37.12
CA ARG A 191 6.80 -4.17 36.16
C ARG A 191 7.52 -3.78 34.86
N PHE A 192 7.25 -2.60 34.34
CA PHE A 192 7.92 -2.07 33.16
C PHE A 192 9.43 -1.97 33.35
N GLU A 193 9.90 -1.39 34.47
CA GLU A 193 11.32 -1.30 34.74
C GLU A 193 11.97 -2.67 34.99
N ALA A 194 11.28 -3.59 35.65
CA ALA A 194 11.76 -4.96 35.84
C ALA A 194 11.97 -5.67 34.50
N LEU A 195 11.03 -5.53 33.57
CA LEU A 195 11.13 -6.10 32.22
C LEU A 195 12.23 -5.45 31.39
N ARG A 196 12.48 -4.16 31.57
CA ARG A 196 13.62 -3.47 30.91
C ARG A 196 14.97 -3.98 31.39
N VAL A 197 15.10 -4.22 32.71
CA VAL A 197 16.32 -4.80 33.31
C VAL A 197 16.50 -6.22 32.74
N TRP A 198 15.49 -7.07 32.83
CA TRP A 198 15.53 -8.43 32.33
C TRP A 198 15.92 -8.50 30.82
N ARG A 199 15.31 -7.64 30.01
CA ARG A 199 15.64 -7.56 28.58
C ARG A 199 17.11 -7.20 28.34
N ARG A 200 17.65 -6.26 29.12
CA ARG A 200 19.05 -5.83 29.01
C ARG A 200 20.00 -6.98 29.35
N ASP A 201 19.71 -7.71 30.42
CA ASP A 201 20.51 -8.84 30.85
C ASP A 201 20.46 -9.95 29.80
N ARG A 202 19.25 -10.25 29.27
CA ARG A 202 19.07 -11.25 28.22
C ARG A 202 19.77 -10.88 26.91
N ALA A 203 19.75 -9.61 26.55
CA ALA A 203 20.46 -9.10 25.37
C ALA A 203 21.98 -9.18 25.53
N ALA A 204 22.49 -8.93 26.73
CA ALA A 204 23.92 -9.09 27.05
C ALA A 204 24.36 -10.56 26.97
N GLU A 205 23.58 -11.51 27.48
CA GLU A 205 23.85 -12.94 27.37
C GLU A 205 23.93 -13.41 25.91
N GLN A 206 23.09 -12.85 25.04
CA GLN A 206 23.03 -13.21 23.64
C GLN A 206 23.93 -12.36 22.73
N HIS A 207 24.71 -11.43 23.31
CA HIS A 207 25.57 -10.50 22.57
C HIS A 207 24.84 -9.71 21.47
N VAL A 208 23.57 -9.34 21.73
CA VAL A 208 22.74 -8.57 20.81
C VAL A 208 22.24 -7.25 21.45
N PRO A 209 21.93 -6.22 20.65
CA PRO A 209 21.31 -5.01 21.20
C PRO A 209 19.93 -5.28 21.82
N PRO A 210 19.53 -4.61 22.91
CA PRO A 210 18.28 -4.87 23.63
C PRO A 210 17.00 -4.79 22.77
N TYR A 211 17.00 -3.96 21.72
CA TYR A 211 15.85 -3.82 20.81
C TYR A 211 15.60 -5.06 19.95
N VAL A 212 16.58 -5.98 19.84
CA VAL A 212 16.43 -7.25 19.11
C VAL A 212 15.56 -8.23 19.88
N ILE A 213 15.59 -8.18 21.21
CA ILE A 213 14.71 -9.01 22.07
C ILE A 213 13.26 -8.49 21.94
N PHE A 214 13.00 -7.23 22.25
CA PHE A 214 11.78 -6.49 21.97
C PHE A 214 11.99 -4.99 22.22
N GLN A 215 11.14 -4.16 21.63
CA GLN A 215 11.20 -2.71 21.75
C GLN A 215 10.47 -2.22 23.00
N ASP A 216 10.85 -1.05 23.56
CA ASP A 216 10.16 -0.41 24.68
C ASP A 216 8.66 -0.21 24.40
N LYS A 217 8.31 0.03 23.14
CA LYS A 217 6.91 0.18 22.68
C LYS A 217 6.06 -1.07 22.91
N THR A 218 6.68 -2.24 23.00
CA THR A 218 5.97 -3.52 23.26
C THR A 218 5.62 -3.68 24.74
N LEU A 219 6.27 -2.90 25.61
CA LEU A 219 6.04 -2.91 27.06
C LEU A 219 5.04 -1.84 27.52
N LEU A 220 4.72 -0.89 26.68
CA LEU A 220 3.75 0.19 26.88
C LEU A 220 2.38 -0.22 26.34
#